data_68db572f271a83ec0e85111bdec9fe41
#
_entry.id   68db572f271a83ec0e85111bdec9fe41
#
_cell.length_a   1.000
_cell.length_b   1.000
_cell.length_c   1.000
_cell.angle_alpha   90.00
_cell.angle_beta   90.00
_cell.angle_gamma   90.00
#
_symmetry.space_group_name_H-M   'P 1'
#
loop_
_entity.id
_entity.type
_entity.pdbx_description
1 polymer ?
#
loop_
_entity_poly.entity_id
_entity_poly.type
_entity_poly.pdbx_seq_one_letter_code
_entity_poly.pdbx_strand_id
1 'polypeptide(L)' 'MWTVIYIAPTAKVAEMIQTKLTEEGFLVRSRPVNLSKQQFEIQVPSGELEEVQEVLNTILHP' A
#
# COMPACT_ATOMS: atom_id res chain seq x y z
N MET A 1 6.88 -9.20 10.35
CA MET A 1 6.30 -7.97 10.90
C MET A 1 5.79 -7.09 9.76
N TRP A 2 4.67 -6.42 9.97
CA TRP A 2 4.07 -5.55 8.95
C TRP A 2 4.64 -4.14 9.05
N THR A 3 4.91 -3.53 7.92
CA THR A 3 5.48 -2.18 7.84
C THR A 3 4.59 -1.31 6.95
N VAL A 4 4.31 -0.09 7.42
CA VAL A 4 3.53 0.88 6.63
C VAL A 4 4.44 1.46 5.55
N ILE A 5 3.98 1.39 4.29
CA ILE A 5 4.75 1.91 3.16
C ILE A 5 4.13 3.15 2.54
N TYR A 6 2.86 3.40 2.81
CA TYR A 6 2.14 4.51 2.18
C TYR A 6 0.85 4.80 2.93
N ILE A 7 0.48 6.07 2.97
CA ILE A 7 -0.83 6.50 3.49
C ILE A 7 -1.66 6.95 2.31
N ALA A 8 -2.65 6.14 1.94
CA ALA A 8 -3.53 6.44 0.82
C ALA A 8 -4.57 7.48 1.25
N PRO A 9 -4.76 8.55 0.47
CA PRO A 9 -5.69 9.61 0.83
C PRO A 9 -7.15 9.23 0.72
N THR A 10 -7.47 8.17 -0.02
CA THR A 10 -8.84 7.69 -0.20
C THR A 10 -8.88 6.18 -0.23
N ALA A 11 -10.07 5.61 -0.01
CA ALA A 11 -10.27 4.17 -0.11
C ALA A 11 -9.97 3.66 -1.53
N LYS A 12 -10.31 4.47 -2.54
CA LYS A 12 -10.10 4.07 -3.93
C LYS A 12 -8.62 3.96 -4.26
N VAL A 13 -7.80 4.90 -3.79
CA VAL A 13 -6.36 4.84 -4.00
C VAL A 13 -5.78 3.64 -3.25
N ALA A 14 -6.23 3.39 -2.03
CA ALA A 14 -5.78 2.24 -1.26
C ALA A 14 -6.07 0.93 -1.98
N GLU A 15 -7.29 0.81 -2.53
CA GLU A 15 -7.69 -0.38 -3.27
C GLU A 15 -6.84 -0.57 -4.52
N MET A 16 -6.59 0.50 -5.25
CA MET A 16 -5.78 0.46 -6.46
C MET A 16 -4.36 -0.03 -6.15
N ILE A 17 -3.73 0.52 -5.12
CA ILE A 17 -2.38 0.14 -4.73
C ILE A 17 -2.36 -1.33 -4.27
N GLN A 18 -3.33 -1.71 -3.45
CA GLN A 18 -3.41 -3.08 -2.95
C GLN A 18 -3.57 -4.08 -4.11
N THR A 19 -4.43 -3.77 -5.07
CA THR A 19 -4.65 -4.63 -6.23
C THR A 19 -3.38 -4.78 -7.05
N LYS A 20 -2.71 -3.66 -7.33
CA LYS A 20 -1.48 -3.68 -8.13
C LYS A 20 -0.37 -4.49 -7.47
N LEU A 21 -0.16 -4.30 -6.17
CA LEU A 21 0.87 -5.03 -5.45
C LEU A 21 0.55 -6.51 -5.33
N THR A 22 -0.73 -6.84 -5.15
CA THR A 22 -1.17 -8.24 -5.11
C THR A 22 -0.93 -8.92 -6.45
N GLU A 23 -1.17 -8.21 -7.55
CA GLU A 23 -0.91 -8.74 -8.90
C GLU A 23 0.56 -9.04 -9.12
N GLU A 24 1.44 -8.29 -8.43
CA GLU A 24 2.88 -8.52 -8.50
C GLU A 24 3.35 -9.63 -7.56
N GLY A 25 2.43 -10.21 -6.80
CA GLY A 25 2.74 -11.34 -5.93
C GLY A 25 3.10 -11.00 -4.51
N PHE A 26 2.89 -9.74 -4.09
CA PHE A 26 3.20 -9.32 -2.72
C PHE A 26 2.01 -9.51 -1.79
N LEU A 27 2.31 -9.77 -0.53
CA LEU A 27 1.30 -9.74 0.53
C LEU A 27 1.08 -8.28 0.92
N VAL A 28 -0.17 -7.84 0.91
CA VAL A 28 -0.51 -6.44 1.18
C VAL A 28 -1.76 -6.40 2.03
N ARG A 29 -1.82 -5.45 2.96
CA ARG A 29 -3.08 -5.18 3.64
C ARG A 29 -3.24 -3.67 3.81
N SER A 30 -4.49 -3.23 3.89
CA SER A 30 -4.78 -1.83 4.18
C SER A 30 -5.59 -1.75 5.46
N ARG A 31 -5.36 -0.68 6.24
CA ARG A 31 -6.08 -0.42 7.48
C ARG A 31 -6.49 1.04 7.54
N PRO A 32 -7.70 1.33 8.01
CA PRO A 32 -8.09 2.73 8.19
C PRO A 32 -7.24 3.37 9.30
N VAL A 33 -6.71 4.55 9.03
CA VAL A 33 -5.89 5.31 9.98
C VAL A 33 -6.67 6.46 10.57
N ASN A 34 -7.55 7.04 9.75
CA ASN A 34 -8.31 8.21 10.15
C ASN A 34 -9.68 8.14 9.49
N LEU A 35 -10.69 7.74 10.26
CA LEU A 35 -12.02 7.53 9.71
C LEU A 35 -12.68 8.81 9.22
N SER A 36 -12.40 9.93 9.86
CA SER A 36 -13.01 11.20 9.45
C SER A 36 -12.42 11.72 8.15
N LYS A 37 -11.15 11.37 7.84
CA LYS A 37 -10.51 11.76 6.58
C LYS A 37 -10.48 10.63 5.56
N GLN A 38 -10.95 9.45 5.95
CA GLN A 38 -10.98 8.27 5.08
C GLN A 38 -9.60 7.89 4.53
N GLN A 39 -8.57 8.07 5.36
CA GLN A 39 -7.20 7.70 5.02
C GLN A 39 -6.93 6.25 5.40
N PHE A 40 -6.10 5.59 4.60
CA PHE A 40 -5.77 4.18 4.80
C PHE A 40 -4.26 4.01 4.74
N GLU A 41 -3.71 3.23 5.66
CA GLU A 41 -2.30 2.86 5.55
C GLU A 41 -2.18 1.55 4.81
N ILE A 42 -1.18 1.49 3.93
CA ILE A 42 -0.85 0.30 3.15
C ILE A 42 0.34 -0.35 3.84
N GLN A 43 0.21 -1.63 4.17
CA GLN A 43 1.22 -2.36 4.91
C GLN A 43 1.68 -3.60 4.15
N VAL A 44 2.95 -3.90 4.26
CA VAL A 44 3.55 -5.12 3.68
C VAL A 44 4.49 -5.75 4.71
N PRO A 45 4.85 -7.04 4.56
CA PRO A 45 5.85 -7.64 5.43
C PRO A 45 7.19 -6.91 5.27
N SER A 46 7.88 -6.70 6.39
CA SER A 46 9.14 -5.95 6.39
C SER A 46 10.19 -6.54 5.46
N GLY A 47 10.20 -7.85 5.29
CA GLY A 47 11.16 -8.51 4.41
C GLY A 47 10.99 -8.20 2.94
N GLU A 48 9.84 -7.67 2.53
CA GLU A 48 9.57 -7.33 1.14
C GLU A 48 9.64 -5.82 0.88
N LEU A 49 10.04 -5.05 1.88
CA LEU A 49 9.96 -3.59 1.83
C LEU A 49 10.69 -3.00 0.62
N GLU A 50 11.92 -3.40 0.35
CA GLU A 50 12.69 -2.83 -0.75
C GLU A 50 12.06 -3.09 -2.10
N GLU A 51 11.65 -4.33 -2.34
CA GLU A 51 11.02 -4.70 -3.62
C GLU A 51 9.70 -3.98 -3.81
N VAL A 52 8.91 -3.92 -2.74
CA VAL A 52 7.60 -3.26 -2.79
C VAL A 52 7.76 -1.77 -3.06
N GLN A 53 8.77 -1.13 -2.47
CA GLN A 53 8.99 0.30 -2.69
C GLN A 53 9.31 0.61 -4.15
N GLU A 54 10.06 -0.25 -4.84
CA GLU A 54 10.33 -0.06 -6.26
C GLU A 54 9.04 -0.15 -7.08
N VAL A 55 8.22 -1.15 -6.79
CA VAL A 55 6.95 -1.33 -7.50
C VAL A 55 6.00 -0.17 -7.19
N LEU A 56 5.93 0.22 -5.91
CA LEU A 56 5.07 1.32 -5.49
C LEU A 56 5.45 2.62 -6.20
N ASN A 57 6.74 2.87 -6.32
CA ASN A 57 7.22 4.06 -7.00
C ASN A 57 6.77 4.08 -8.47
N THR A 58 6.82 2.92 -9.13
CA THR A 58 6.33 2.77 -10.50
C THR A 58 4.83 3.02 -10.60
N ILE A 59 4.06 2.55 -9.62
CA ILE A 59 2.61 2.76 -9.58
C ILE A 59 2.28 4.25 -9.41
N LEU A 60 2.99 4.93 -8.51
CA LEU A 60 2.70 6.32 -8.19
C LEU A 60 3.28 7.32 -9.18
N HIS A 61 4.32 6.93 -9.92
CA HIS A 61 5.00 7.80 -10.88
C HIS A 61 5.13 7.08 -12.22
N PRO A 62 4.00 6.84 -12.88
CA PRO A 62 3.99 6.12 -14.16
C PRO A 62 4.66 6.92 -15.32
#